data_e6498c74c3422e5dfd0b561885a4ab33
#
_entry.id   e6498c74c3422e5dfd0b561885a4ab33
#
_cell.length_a   1.000
_cell.length_b   1.000
_cell.length_c   1.000
_cell.angle_alpha   90.00
_cell.angle_beta   90.00
_cell.angle_gamma   90.00
#
_symmetry.space_group_name_H-M   'P 1'
#
loop_
_entity.id
_entity.type
_entity.pdbx_description
1 polymer ?
#
loop_
_entity_poly.entity_id
_entity_poly.type
_entity_poly.pdbx_seq_one_letter_code
_entity_poly.pdbx_strand_id
1 'polypeptide(L)'
;IPGAKESPQGYRHYLEVVRDRRPPAGTDQAGIDAWAREVLAAHGQFQLLCALRRGPWGVEGLNRRIAGWLHEAGLIGAAEGWYAGRPVLVTRNDYGLGLMNGDIGITLALPGPDGDGPLRVAFPAGDGSGGIKWVQPSRLQALETVYALTVHKSQGSEFTHTAMALPERLNPILTRELVYTGITRAKRWFSLAEGGSPAVLEQAVQRRVLRVSGLMETAEA
;
A
#
# COMPACT_ATOMS: atom_id res chain seq x y z
N ILE A 1 -1.52 10.47 -28.17
CA ILE A 1 -1.52 9.01 -28.29
C ILE A 1 -2.97 8.59 -28.48
N PRO A 2 -3.38 8.00 -29.61
CA PRO A 2 -4.72 7.45 -29.78
C PRO A 2 -4.77 6.11 -29.07
N GLY A 3 -5.52 6.02 -27.97
CA GLY A 3 -5.73 4.83 -27.20
C GLY A 3 -6.39 5.20 -25.88
N ALA A 4 -7.44 4.52 -25.49
CA ALA A 4 -8.32 4.76 -24.36
C ALA A 4 -7.72 5.65 -23.27
N LYS A 5 -8.45 6.66 -22.87
CA LYS A 5 -8.13 7.54 -21.74
C LYS A 5 -8.18 6.71 -20.44
N GLU A 6 -7.15 5.90 -20.19
CA GLU A 6 -6.96 5.30 -18.89
C GLU A 6 -6.66 6.44 -17.92
N SER A 7 -7.53 6.66 -16.98
CA SER A 7 -7.33 7.61 -15.88
C SER A 7 -6.49 6.94 -14.78
N PRO A 8 -5.70 7.71 -14.01
CA PRO A 8 -4.99 7.18 -12.86
C PRO A 8 -5.97 6.57 -11.86
N GLN A 9 -5.73 5.33 -11.45
CA GLN A 9 -6.56 4.61 -10.47
C GLN A 9 -6.12 4.97 -9.04
N GLY A 10 -7.06 4.85 -8.11
CA GLY A 10 -6.85 4.98 -6.67
C GLY A 10 -7.45 3.79 -5.92
N TYR A 11 -7.60 3.89 -4.60
CA TYR A 11 -8.12 2.78 -3.78
C TYR A 11 -9.57 2.39 -4.08
N ARG A 12 -10.37 3.30 -4.64
CA ARG A 12 -11.72 2.97 -5.11
C ARG A 12 -11.71 1.80 -6.09
N HIS A 13 -10.76 1.76 -7.02
CA HIS A 13 -10.70 0.75 -8.06
C HIS A 13 -10.62 -0.68 -7.47
N TYR A 14 -9.67 -0.97 -6.59
CA TYR A 14 -9.58 -2.32 -6.04
C TYR A 14 -10.77 -2.67 -5.12
N LEU A 15 -11.37 -1.69 -4.43
CA LEU A 15 -12.55 -1.91 -3.61
C LEU A 15 -13.78 -2.22 -4.47
N GLU A 16 -13.89 -1.62 -5.64
CA GLU A 16 -14.90 -1.99 -6.64
C GLU A 16 -14.67 -3.42 -7.13
N VAL A 17 -13.41 -3.84 -7.38
CA VAL A 17 -13.10 -5.24 -7.71
C VAL A 17 -13.48 -6.19 -6.58
N VAL A 18 -13.21 -5.82 -5.31
CA VAL A 18 -13.64 -6.62 -4.14
C VAL A 18 -15.16 -6.85 -4.16
N ARG A 19 -15.95 -5.82 -4.44
CA ARG A 19 -17.42 -5.86 -4.43
C ARG A 19 -17.99 -6.51 -5.70
N ASP A 20 -17.59 -6.00 -6.87
CA ASP A 20 -18.26 -6.26 -8.14
C ASP A 20 -17.79 -7.57 -8.79
N ARG A 21 -16.60 -8.08 -8.43
CA ARG A 21 -16.05 -9.35 -8.92
C ARG A 21 -16.16 -10.48 -7.89
N ARG A 22 -16.81 -10.23 -6.76
CA ARG A 22 -17.02 -11.25 -5.75
C ARG A 22 -17.82 -12.42 -6.32
N PRO A 23 -17.33 -13.66 -6.23
CA PRO A 23 -18.04 -14.81 -6.75
C PRO A 23 -19.27 -15.13 -5.91
N PRO A 24 -20.29 -15.82 -6.49
CA PRO A 24 -21.47 -16.25 -5.75
C PRO A 24 -21.14 -17.33 -4.71
N ALA A 25 -22.06 -17.55 -3.78
CA ALA A 25 -21.98 -18.66 -2.83
C ALA A 25 -21.89 -20.01 -3.58
N GLY A 26 -21.08 -20.92 -3.06
CA GLY A 26 -20.89 -22.23 -3.67
C GLY A 26 -19.82 -22.27 -4.77
N THR A 27 -19.18 -21.12 -5.08
CA THR A 27 -18.00 -21.13 -5.97
C THR A 27 -16.87 -21.97 -5.35
N ASP A 28 -16.20 -22.74 -6.19
CA ASP A 28 -15.07 -23.58 -5.80
C ASP A 28 -13.84 -22.72 -5.39
N GLN A 29 -12.87 -23.38 -4.78
CA GLN A 29 -11.65 -22.72 -4.30
C GLN A 29 -10.89 -22.02 -5.45
N ALA A 30 -10.87 -22.61 -6.64
CA ALA A 30 -10.17 -22.03 -7.79
C ALA A 30 -10.79 -20.68 -8.21
N GLY A 31 -12.11 -20.58 -8.20
CA GLY A 31 -12.83 -19.33 -8.48
C GLY A 31 -12.63 -18.29 -7.39
N ILE A 32 -12.61 -18.70 -6.11
CA ILE A 32 -12.31 -17.82 -4.97
C ILE A 32 -10.86 -17.30 -5.08
N ASP A 33 -9.91 -18.14 -5.43
CA ASP A 33 -8.51 -17.76 -5.62
C ASP A 33 -8.32 -16.83 -6.83
N ALA A 34 -9.08 -17.03 -7.89
CA ALA A 34 -9.07 -16.15 -9.06
C ALA A 34 -9.51 -14.73 -8.68
N TRP A 35 -10.63 -14.61 -7.95
CA TRP A 35 -11.09 -13.31 -7.43
C TRP A 35 -10.04 -12.64 -6.52
N ALA A 36 -9.45 -13.38 -5.59
CA ALA A 36 -8.42 -12.83 -4.71
C ALA A 36 -7.20 -12.32 -5.50
N ARG A 37 -6.78 -13.02 -6.57
CA ARG A 37 -5.70 -12.57 -7.46
C ARG A 37 -6.06 -11.26 -8.16
N GLU A 38 -7.28 -11.12 -8.67
CA GLU A 38 -7.76 -9.88 -9.29
C GLU A 38 -7.73 -8.71 -8.30
N VAL A 39 -8.19 -8.92 -7.07
CA VAL A 39 -8.18 -7.90 -6.01
C VAL A 39 -6.75 -7.48 -5.66
N LEU A 40 -5.85 -8.44 -5.45
CA LEU A 40 -4.44 -8.17 -5.14
C LEU A 40 -3.75 -7.42 -6.29
N ALA A 41 -4.01 -7.82 -7.53
CA ALA A 41 -3.49 -7.14 -8.71
C ALA A 41 -4.02 -5.71 -8.84
N ALA A 42 -5.32 -5.49 -8.60
CA ALA A 42 -5.92 -4.16 -8.62
C ALA A 42 -5.38 -3.26 -7.51
N HIS A 43 -5.21 -3.79 -6.28
CA HIS A 43 -4.58 -3.06 -5.18
C HIS A 43 -3.14 -2.66 -5.51
N GLY A 44 -2.36 -3.56 -6.13
CA GLY A 44 -0.98 -3.32 -6.54
C GLY A 44 -0.82 -2.25 -7.63
N GLN A 45 -1.90 -1.77 -8.24
CA GLN A 45 -1.81 -0.70 -9.24
C GLN A 45 -1.58 0.69 -8.64
N PHE A 46 -2.03 0.93 -7.41
CA PHE A 46 -1.93 2.23 -6.77
C PHE A 46 -1.32 2.14 -5.38
N GLN A 47 -0.41 3.08 -5.06
CA GLN A 47 0.15 3.20 -3.72
C GLN A 47 0.36 4.66 -3.34
N LEU A 48 -0.12 5.03 -2.13
CA LEU A 48 0.24 6.29 -1.51
C LEU A 48 1.53 6.14 -0.73
N LEU A 49 2.49 7.00 -1.00
CA LEU A 49 3.78 7.09 -0.32
C LEU A 49 3.84 8.33 0.56
N CYS A 50 4.57 8.26 1.66
CA CYS A 50 4.86 9.41 2.51
C CYS A 50 6.29 9.33 3.06
N ALA A 51 6.79 10.46 3.59
CA ALA A 51 8.13 10.53 4.14
C ALA A 51 8.21 9.99 5.58
N LEU A 52 7.13 10.14 6.36
CA LEU A 52 7.12 9.98 7.81
C LEU A 52 6.38 8.72 8.26
N ARG A 53 6.75 8.16 9.40
CA ARG A 53 6.00 7.07 10.04
C ARG A 53 4.87 7.60 10.92
N ARG A 54 5.11 8.66 11.67
CA ARG A 54 4.20 9.22 12.68
C ARG A 54 3.68 10.59 12.28
N GLY A 55 2.62 11.01 12.96
CA GLY A 55 1.97 12.30 12.75
C GLY A 55 0.90 12.28 11.65
N PRO A 56 0.19 13.41 11.44
CA PRO A 56 -0.95 13.48 10.52
C PRO A 56 -0.59 13.12 9.07
N TRP A 57 0.63 13.40 8.64
CA TRP A 57 1.17 13.14 7.30
C TRP A 57 2.14 11.94 7.26
N GLY A 58 2.17 11.15 8.34
CA GLY A 58 2.90 9.88 8.41
C GLY A 58 1.99 8.69 8.12
N VAL A 59 2.60 7.52 8.01
CA VAL A 59 1.90 6.25 7.74
C VAL A 59 0.70 6.04 8.66
N GLU A 60 0.89 6.22 9.97
CA GLU A 60 -0.16 5.99 10.97
C GLU A 60 -1.36 6.94 10.79
N GLY A 61 -1.10 8.24 10.63
CA GLY A 61 -2.13 9.25 10.42
C GLY A 61 -2.85 9.11 9.10
N LEU A 62 -2.10 8.87 8.01
CA LEU A 62 -2.67 8.69 6.67
C LEU A 62 -3.52 7.42 6.57
N ASN A 63 -3.06 6.30 7.12
CA ASN A 63 -3.85 5.06 7.12
C ASN A 63 -5.20 5.24 7.81
N ARG A 64 -5.23 5.90 8.98
CA ARG A 64 -6.48 6.18 9.70
C ARG A 64 -7.40 7.11 8.91
N ARG A 65 -6.86 8.19 8.36
CA ARG A 65 -7.65 9.17 7.59
C ARG A 65 -8.22 8.55 6.31
N ILE A 66 -7.41 7.78 5.58
CA ILE A 66 -7.87 7.11 4.35
C ILE A 66 -8.97 6.09 4.68
N ALA A 67 -8.78 5.26 5.72
CA ALA A 67 -9.82 4.35 6.15
C ALA A 67 -11.14 5.08 6.52
N GLY A 68 -11.05 6.22 7.24
CA GLY A 68 -12.20 7.08 7.53
C GLY A 68 -12.89 7.58 6.26
N TRP A 69 -12.15 8.16 5.33
CA TRP A 69 -12.73 8.65 4.07
C TRP A 69 -13.34 7.55 3.20
N LEU A 70 -12.72 6.38 3.16
CA LEU A 70 -13.27 5.24 2.41
C LEU A 70 -14.55 4.71 3.07
N HIS A 71 -14.62 4.73 4.40
CA HIS A 71 -15.82 4.37 5.15
C HIS A 71 -16.94 5.38 4.94
N GLU A 72 -16.67 6.68 5.08
CA GLU A 72 -17.63 7.76 4.80
C GLU A 72 -18.15 7.72 3.36
N ALA A 73 -17.31 7.33 2.41
CA ALA A 73 -17.69 7.12 1.01
C ALA A 73 -18.46 5.81 0.74
N GLY A 74 -18.74 4.99 1.77
CA GLY A 74 -19.44 3.72 1.65
C GLY A 74 -18.67 2.63 0.89
N LEU A 75 -17.33 2.79 0.77
CA LEU A 75 -16.48 1.84 0.03
C LEU A 75 -16.00 0.69 0.91
N ILE A 76 -15.97 0.86 2.22
CA ILE A 76 -15.62 -0.16 3.22
C ILE A 76 -16.62 -0.12 4.37
N GLY A 77 -16.86 -1.27 5.01
CA GLY A 77 -17.86 -1.41 6.08
C GLY A 77 -17.43 -0.83 7.43
N ALA A 78 -16.12 -0.65 7.66
CA ALA A 78 -15.60 -0.07 8.91
C ALA A 78 -14.24 0.58 8.64
N ALA A 79 -13.85 1.55 9.49
CA ALA A 79 -12.55 2.23 9.41
C ALA A 79 -11.50 1.61 10.35
N GLU A 80 -11.91 0.74 11.29
CA GLU A 80 -11.05 0.11 12.29
C GLU A 80 -11.36 -1.38 12.40
N GLY A 81 -10.44 -2.12 13.03
CA GLY A 81 -10.58 -3.56 13.19
C GLY A 81 -10.45 -4.33 11.87
N TRP A 82 -11.13 -5.47 11.78
CA TRP A 82 -11.13 -6.32 10.59
C TRP A 82 -12.38 -6.05 9.75
N TYR A 83 -12.19 -5.72 8.47
CA TYR A 83 -13.27 -5.46 7.50
C TYR A 83 -12.83 -5.90 6.09
N ALA A 84 -13.81 -6.19 5.25
CA ALA A 84 -13.55 -6.54 3.85
C ALA A 84 -12.93 -5.35 3.11
N GLY A 85 -11.89 -5.62 2.33
CA GLY A 85 -11.11 -4.61 1.62
C GLY A 85 -9.94 -4.03 2.44
N ARG A 86 -9.76 -4.38 3.72
CA ARG A 86 -8.62 -3.88 4.50
C ARG A 86 -7.31 -4.43 3.96
N PRO A 87 -6.38 -3.57 3.48
CA PRO A 87 -5.05 -3.99 3.12
C PRO A 87 -4.17 -4.07 4.37
N VAL A 88 -3.40 -5.13 4.51
CA VAL A 88 -2.49 -5.36 5.64
C VAL A 88 -1.08 -5.66 5.15
N LEU A 89 -0.10 -5.14 5.88
CA LEU A 89 1.34 -5.36 5.67
C LEU A 89 1.88 -6.19 6.84
N VAL A 90 2.54 -7.29 6.54
CA VAL A 90 3.29 -8.07 7.53
C VAL A 90 4.53 -7.29 7.95
N THR A 91 4.69 -7.07 9.26
CA THR A 91 5.78 -6.25 9.82
C THR A 91 6.94 -7.06 10.39
N ARG A 92 6.77 -8.37 10.50
CA ARG A 92 7.77 -9.32 10.98
C ARG A 92 7.54 -10.69 10.33
N ASN A 93 8.63 -11.40 10.01
CA ASN A 93 8.54 -12.76 9.47
C ASN A 93 7.75 -13.68 10.40
N ASP A 94 6.83 -14.44 9.82
CA ASP A 94 6.08 -15.52 10.47
C ASP A 94 6.31 -16.80 9.67
N TYR A 95 7.30 -17.56 10.10
CA TYR A 95 7.69 -18.81 9.43
C TYR A 95 6.62 -19.90 9.57
N GLY A 96 5.81 -19.86 10.65
CA GLY A 96 4.71 -20.80 10.84
C GLY A 96 3.56 -20.59 9.84
N LEU A 97 3.36 -19.36 9.39
CA LEU A 97 2.42 -19.02 8.33
C LEU A 97 3.09 -18.92 6.96
N GLY A 98 4.42 -18.98 6.90
CA GLY A 98 5.19 -18.75 5.67
C GLY A 98 4.97 -17.34 5.13
N LEU A 99 4.87 -16.34 6.00
CA LEU A 99 4.74 -14.92 5.66
C LEU A 99 6.03 -14.17 6.00
N MET A 100 6.42 -13.28 5.11
CA MET A 100 7.64 -12.50 5.26
C MET A 100 7.32 -11.03 5.57
N ASN A 101 8.21 -10.37 6.27
CA ASN A 101 8.13 -8.92 6.44
C ASN A 101 8.08 -8.22 5.07
N GLY A 102 7.06 -7.41 4.86
CA GLY A 102 6.80 -6.76 3.58
C GLY A 102 5.66 -7.39 2.77
N ASP A 103 5.21 -8.61 3.11
CA ASP A 103 4.07 -9.21 2.43
C ASP A 103 2.81 -8.37 2.64
N ILE A 104 2.09 -8.13 1.55
CA ILE A 104 0.81 -7.41 1.56
C ILE A 104 -0.31 -8.40 1.26
N GLY A 105 -1.33 -8.38 2.12
CA GLY A 105 -2.57 -9.14 1.93
C GLY A 105 -3.79 -8.25 1.98
N ILE A 106 -4.89 -8.73 1.42
CA ILE A 106 -6.18 -8.05 1.44
C ILE A 106 -7.18 -8.91 2.22
N THR A 107 -7.87 -8.29 3.16
CA THR A 107 -8.96 -8.94 3.90
C THR A 107 -10.18 -9.03 2.99
N LEU A 108 -10.72 -10.23 2.83
CA LEU A 108 -11.90 -10.51 2.01
C LEU A 108 -12.97 -11.22 2.82
N ALA A 109 -14.23 -10.86 2.62
CA ALA A 109 -15.37 -11.62 3.10
C ALA A 109 -15.67 -12.73 2.08
N LEU A 110 -15.45 -13.98 2.47
CA LEU A 110 -15.76 -15.11 1.59
C LEU A 110 -17.26 -15.16 1.24
N PRO A 111 -17.64 -15.66 0.06
CA PRO A 111 -19.05 -15.85 -0.26
C PRO A 111 -19.72 -16.81 0.72
N GLY A 112 -20.83 -16.41 1.30
CA GLY A 112 -21.66 -17.23 2.18
C GLY A 112 -23.08 -17.39 1.65
N PRO A 113 -23.84 -18.39 2.12
CA PRO A 113 -25.20 -18.66 1.64
C PRO A 113 -26.15 -17.46 1.85
N ASP A 114 -25.97 -16.73 2.94
CA ASP A 114 -26.83 -15.58 3.34
C ASP A 114 -26.13 -14.22 3.12
N GLY A 115 -25.08 -14.17 2.29
CA GLY A 115 -24.32 -12.95 2.04
C GLY A 115 -22.86 -13.06 2.43
N ASP A 116 -22.38 -12.25 3.39
CA ASP A 116 -20.99 -12.23 3.80
C ASP A 116 -20.66 -13.43 4.71
N GLY A 117 -19.75 -14.29 4.25
CA GLY A 117 -19.14 -15.34 5.04
C GLY A 117 -17.96 -14.83 5.88
N PRO A 118 -17.15 -15.76 6.41
CA PRO A 118 -16.04 -15.39 7.29
C PRO A 118 -14.97 -14.56 6.59
N LEU A 119 -14.39 -13.61 7.32
CA LEU A 119 -13.24 -12.86 6.87
C LEU A 119 -12.00 -13.76 6.77
N ARG A 120 -11.26 -13.61 5.68
CA ARG A 120 -9.94 -14.22 5.46
C ARG A 120 -9.02 -13.16 4.83
N VAL A 121 -7.73 -13.29 5.11
CA VAL A 121 -6.74 -12.46 4.45
C VAL A 121 -6.08 -13.28 3.33
N ALA A 122 -6.18 -12.76 2.11
CA ALA A 122 -5.55 -13.33 0.94
C ALA A 122 -4.16 -12.71 0.76
N PHE A 123 -3.13 -13.54 0.76
CA PHE A 123 -1.76 -13.17 0.40
C PHE A 123 -1.35 -13.90 -0.88
N PRO A 124 -0.47 -13.33 -1.72
CA PRO A 124 0.23 -14.12 -2.74
C PRO A 124 1.00 -15.26 -2.08
N ALA A 125 1.04 -16.45 -2.68
CA ALA A 125 1.72 -17.61 -2.09
C ALA A 125 3.23 -17.43 -1.93
N GLY A 126 3.85 -16.52 -2.71
CA GLY A 126 5.27 -16.18 -2.61
C GLY A 126 6.22 -17.21 -3.23
N ASP A 127 5.71 -18.33 -3.72
CA ASP A 127 6.47 -19.43 -4.33
C ASP A 127 6.56 -19.37 -5.86
N GLY A 128 6.06 -18.29 -6.46
CA GLY A 128 6.01 -18.09 -7.91
C GLY A 128 4.91 -18.87 -8.62
N SER A 129 4.10 -19.68 -7.92
CA SER A 129 2.99 -20.44 -8.50
C SER A 129 1.79 -19.59 -8.93
N GLY A 130 1.72 -18.34 -8.46
CA GLY A 130 0.53 -17.50 -8.58
C GLY A 130 -0.62 -17.93 -7.67
N GLY A 131 -0.37 -18.85 -6.73
CA GLY A 131 -1.34 -19.31 -5.74
C GLY A 131 -1.69 -18.24 -4.70
N ILE A 132 -2.79 -18.47 -3.98
CA ILE A 132 -3.26 -17.63 -2.89
C ILE A 132 -3.11 -18.38 -1.56
N LYS A 133 -2.48 -17.71 -0.60
CA LYS A 133 -2.41 -18.15 0.78
C LYS A 133 -3.50 -17.46 1.59
N TRP A 134 -4.42 -18.24 2.13
CA TRP A 134 -5.51 -17.75 2.95
C TRP A 134 -5.21 -17.89 4.45
N VAL A 135 -5.28 -16.79 5.16
CA VAL A 135 -5.00 -16.76 6.60
C VAL A 135 -6.18 -16.18 7.37
N GLN A 136 -6.52 -16.81 8.49
CA GLN A 136 -7.54 -16.25 9.41
C GLN A 136 -6.99 -14.99 10.09
N PRO A 137 -7.80 -13.92 10.21
CA PRO A 137 -7.41 -12.71 10.92
C PRO A 137 -6.84 -12.95 12.31
N SER A 138 -7.43 -13.88 13.07
CA SER A 138 -7.00 -14.23 14.43
C SER A 138 -5.60 -14.85 14.54
N ARG A 139 -5.06 -15.37 13.44
CA ARG A 139 -3.71 -15.94 13.40
C ARG A 139 -2.62 -14.91 13.10
N LEU A 140 -3.01 -13.70 12.65
CA LEU A 140 -2.11 -12.64 12.25
C LEU A 140 -1.83 -11.72 13.44
N GLN A 141 -0.58 -11.59 13.87
CA GLN A 141 -0.19 -10.79 15.03
C GLN A 141 0.62 -9.54 14.69
N ALA A 142 1.59 -9.67 13.77
CA ALA A 142 2.52 -8.60 13.46
C ALA A 142 2.17 -7.96 12.10
N LEU A 143 1.18 -7.05 12.10
CA LEU A 143 0.77 -6.36 10.89
C LEU A 143 0.29 -4.92 11.13
N GLU A 144 0.30 -4.15 10.05
CA GLU A 144 -0.19 -2.78 10.00
C GLU A 144 -1.18 -2.65 8.83
N THR A 145 -2.17 -1.74 8.93
CA THR A 145 -2.98 -1.34 7.77
C THR A 145 -2.08 -0.59 6.78
N VAL A 146 -2.24 -0.81 5.46
CA VAL A 146 -1.29 -0.33 4.47
C VAL A 146 -1.93 0.39 3.29
N TYR A 147 -2.77 1.39 3.56
CA TYR A 147 -3.12 2.38 2.54
C TYR A 147 -1.93 3.29 2.23
N ALA A 148 -1.12 3.66 3.22
CA ALA A 148 0.08 4.45 3.03
C ALA A 148 1.33 3.67 3.44
N LEU A 149 2.41 3.84 2.68
CA LEU A 149 3.75 3.33 2.96
C LEU A 149 4.76 4.47 3.04
N THR A 150 5.85 4.27 3.78
CA THR A 150 6.99 5.19 3.60
C THR A 150 7.68 4.92 2.27
N VAL A 151 8.26 5.98 1.68
CA VAL A 151 9.08 5.86 0.47
C VAL A 151 10.19 4.80 0.64
N HIS A 152 10.79 4.71 1.83
CA HIS A 152 11.82 3.70 2.11
C HIS A 152 11.28 2.25 2.04
N LYS A 153 10.08 2.01 2.59
CA LYS A 153 9.47 0.67 2.53
C LYS A 153 9.01 0.26 1.13
N SER A 154 8.85 1.22 0.22
CA SER A 154 8.48 0.96 -1.18
C SER A 154 9.68 0.66 -2.07
N GLN A 155 10.91 0.68 -1.55
CA GLN A 155 12.11 0.36 -2.34
C GLN A 155 12.02 -1.06 -2.90
N GLY A 156 12.32 -1.20 -4.19
CA GLY A 156 12.17 -2.46 -4.92
C GLY A 156 10.77 -2.71 -5.51
N SER A 157 9.76 -1.93 -5.11
CA SER A 157 8.41 -2.02 -5.67
C SER A 157 8.15 -0.92 -6.68
N GLU A 158 7.25 -1.18 -7.64
CA GLU A 158 6.77 -0.20 -8.61
C GLU A 158 5.26 -0.36 -8.80
N PHE A 159 4.59 0.78 -9.02
CA PHE A 159 3.12 0.84 -9.13
C PHE A 159 2.73 1.54 -10.43
N THR A 160 1.60 1.19 -10.99
CA THR A 160 1.07 1.86 -12.18
C THR A 160 0.85 3.35 -11.90
N HIS A 161 0.28 3.66 -10.71
CA HIS A 161 0.10 5.00 -10.21
C HIS A 161 0.67 5.10 -8.80
N THR A 162 1.57 6.05 -8.58
CA THR A 162 2.09 6.39 -7.26
C THR A 162 1.62 7.78 -6.87
N ALA A 163 1.03 7.92 -5.70
CA ALA A 163 0.82 9.23 -5.08
C ALA A 163 1.86 9.44 -3.96
N MET A 164 2.33 10.66 -3.78
CA MET A 164 3.22 11.01 -2.67
C MET A 164 2.61 12.14 -1.85
N ALA A 165 2.45 11.91 -0.55
CA ALA A 165 2.00 12.92 0.40
C ALA A 165 3.20 13.59 1.07
N LEU A 166 3.27 14.91 0.96
CA LEU A 166 4.24 15.74 1.67
C LEU A 166 3.61 16.34 2.93
N PRO A 167 4.35 16.44 4.03
CA PRO A 167 3.87 17.06 5.26
C PRO A 167 3.74 18.58 5.11
N GLU A 168 3.06 19.20 6.06
CA GLU A 168 2.85 20.67 6.08
C GLU A 168 4.15 21.46 6.23
N ARG A 169 5.17 20.85 6.82
CA ARG A 169 6.46 21.50 7.12
C ARG A 169 7.61 20.62 6.67
N LEU A 170 8.70 21.26 6.29
CA LEU A 170 9.93 20.58 5.96
C LEU A 170 10.43 19.74 7.14
N ASN A 171 10.75 18.49 6.87
CA ASN A 171 11.34 17.55 7.83
C ASN A 171 12.75 17.17 7.36
N PRO A 172 13.71 16.90 8.26
CA PRO A 172 15.06 16.47 7.88
C PRO A 172 15.15 15.28 6.92
N ILE A 173 14.18 14.36 6.96
CA ILE A 173 14.12 13.21 6.07
C ILE A 173 13.72 13.57 4.63
N LEU A 174 13.07 14.74 4.44
CA LEU A 174 12.67 15.23 3.11
C LEU A 174 13.90 15.77 2.39
N THR A 175 14.43 14.97 1.49
CA THR A 175 15.58 15.29 0.64
C THR A 175 15.23 15.05 -0.81
N ARG A 176 16.06 15.59 -1.71
CA ARG A 176 15.92 15.35 -3.14
C ARG A 176 15.92 13.85 -3.48
N GLU A 177 16.76 13.08 -2.82
CA GLU A 177 16.89 11.65 -3.04
C GLU A 177 15.61 10.91 -2.63
N LEU A 178 14.96 11.33 -1.53
CA LEU A 178 13.69 10.74 -1.11
C LEU A 178 12.57 11.06 -2.11
N VAL A 179 12.47 12.31 -2.56
CA VAL A 179 11.48 12.73 -3.57
C VAL A 179 11.71 11.97 -4.87
N TYR A 180 12.96 11.89 -5.35
CA TYR A 180 13.32 11.14 -6.54
C TYR A 180 12.93 9.65 -6.41
N THR A 181 13.24 9.02 -5.26
CA THR A 181 12.87 7.64 -5.00
C THR A 181 11.35 7.45 -5.06
N GLY A 182 10.57 8.36 -4.49
CA GLY A 182 9.10 8.32 -4.56
C GLY A 182 8.57 8.42 -5.98
N ILE A 183 9.10 9.35 -6.78
CA ILE A 183 8.71 9.55 -8.18
C ILE A 183 9.01 8.30 -9.01
N THR A 184 10.18 7.70 -8.83
CA THR A 184 10.60 6.52 -9.60
C THR A 184 9.85 5.22 -9.23
N ARG A 185 8.94 5.25 -8.27
CA ARG A 185 8.01 4.13 -8.00
C ARG A 185 6.83 4.11 -8.98
N ALA A 186 6.60 5.20 -9.70
CA ALA A 186 5.50 5.31 -10.65
C ALA A 186 5.90 4.80 -12.04
N LYS A 187 5.13 3.83 -12.58
CA LYS A 187 5.30 3.34 -13.96
C LYS A 187 4.64 4.26 -15.00
N ARG A 188 3.49 4.84 -14.66
CA ARG A 188 2.67 5.62 -15.61
C ARG A 188 2.25 6.99 -15.06
N TRP A 189 1.73 7.04 -13.83
CA TRP A 189 1.22 8.27 -13.23
C TRP A 189 1.85 8.52 -11.88
N PHE A 190 2.19 9.77 -11.67
CA PHE A 190 2.62 10.27 -10.37
C PHE A 190 1.72 11.43 -9.96
N SER A 191 1.20 11.37 -8.73
CA SER A 191 0.42 12.45 -8.10
C SER A 191 1.13 12.94 -6.85
N LEU A 192 1.12 14.26 -6.66
CA LEU A 192 1.63 14.89 -5.45
C LEU A 192 0.48 15.47 -4.63
N ALA A 193 0.44 15.15 -3.36
CA ALA A 193 -0.48 15.73 -2.38
C ALA A 193 0.34 16.54 -1.37
N GLU A 194 0.13 17.84 -1.33
CA GLU A 194 0.83 18.75 -0.42
C GLU A 194 -0.09 19.08 0.76
N GLY A 195 0.40 18.84 1.98
CA GLY A 195 -0.32 19.17 3.21
C GLY A 195 -0.27 20.64 3.58
N GLY A 196 0.62 21.39 2.97
CA GLY A 196 0.88 22.80 3.26
C GLY A 196 1.30 23.60 2.03
N SER A 197 2.34 24.43 2.18
CA SER A 197 2.86 25.28 1.10
C SER A 197 3.66 24.48 0.09
N PRO A 198 3.57 24.82 -1.23
CA PRO A 198 4.46 24.31 -2.29
C PRO A 198 5.96 24.48 -1.97
N ALA A 199 6.31 25.43 -1.13
CA ALA A 199 7.68 25.63 -0.65
C ALA A 199 8.31 24.40 0.01
N VAL A 200 7.49 23.46 0.54
CA VAL A 200 8.01 22.22 1.15
C VAL A 200 8.67 21.34 0.09
N LEU A 201 8.06 21.19 -1.08
CA LEU A 201 8.65 20.46 -2.20
C LEU A 201 9.92 21.16 -2.70
N GLU A 202 9.86 22.46 -2.92
CA GLU A 202 11.00 23.25 -3.41
C GLU A 202 12.21 23.12 -2.49
N GLN A 203 12.01 23.24 -1.18
CA GLN A 203 13.06 23.07 -0.19
C GLN A 203 13.58 21.62 -0.13
N ALA A 204 12.68 20.62 -0.25
CA ALA A 204 13.06 19.22 -0.25
C ALA A 204 13.97 18.88 -1.44
N VAL A 205 13.66 19.37 -2.64
CA VAL A 205 14.48 19.10 -3.85
C VAL A 205 15.81 19.84 -3.87
N GLN A 206 15.94 20.93 -3.13
CA GLN A 206 17.21 21.63 -2.93
C GLN A 206 18.11 20.93 -1.91
N ARG A 207 17.54 20.15 -0.99
CA ARG A 207 18.27 19.50 0.09
C ARG A 207 18.87 18.18 -0.37
N ARG A 208 20.20 18.08 -0.35
CA ARG A 208 20.96 16.86 -0.68
C ARG A 208 21.35 16.11 0.60
N VAL A 209 21.41 14.77 0.50
CA VAL A 209 22.05 13.95 1.53
C VAL A 209 23.57 14.06 1.35
N LEU A 210 24.24 14.71 2.30
CA LEU A 210 25.70 14.67 2.36
C LEU A 210 26.11 13.32 2.96
N ARG A 211 26.58 12.42 2.11
CA ARG A 211 27.23 11.18 2.54
C ARG A 211 28.71 11.50 2.75
N VAL A 212 29.16 11.60 3.99
CA VAL A 212 30.60 11.56 4.31
C VAL A 212 31.05 10.12 4.13
N SER A 213 31.78 9.83 3.06
CA SER A 213 32.46 8.53 2.93
C SER A 213 33.71 8.59 3.81
N GLY A 214 33.83 7.70 4.80
CA GLY A 214 35.04 7.59 5.63
C GLY A 214 36.32 7.18 4.88
N LEU A 215 36.27 7.11 3.54
CA LEU A 215 37.42 6.83 2.66
C LEU A 215 38.30 8.04 2.37
N MET A 216 37.90 9.25 2.79
CA MET A 216 38.70 10.47 2.57
C MET A 216 39.61 10.86 3.74
N GLU A 217 39.57 10.15 4.86
CA GLU A 217 40.41 10.47 6.05
C GLU A 217 41.81 9.82 6.08
N THR A 218 42.21 9.06 5.05
CA THR A 218 43.52 8.37 5.03
C THR A 218 44.50 8.90 3.98
N ALA A 219 44.36 10.14 3.51
CA ALA A 219 45.27 10.72 2.52
C ALA A 219 46.16 11.86 3.06
N GLU A 220 46.33 11.99 4.39
CA GLU A 220 47.33 12.88 5.01
C GLU A 220 47.97 12.18 6.19
N ALA A 221 49.03 11.40 5.90
CA ALA A 221 50.08 11.03 6.83
C ALA A 221 51.37 10.75 6.06
#